data_d1acdf2f78e6ea541eb3882179ca6b18
#
_entry.id   d1acdf2f78e6ea541eb3882179ca6b18
#
_cell.length_a   1.000
_cell.length_b   1.000
_cell.length_c   1.000
_cell.angle_alpha   90.00
_cell.angle_beta   90.00
_cell.angle_gamma   90.00
#
_symmetry.space_group_name_H-M   'P 1'
#
loop_
_entity.id
_entity.type
_entity.pdbx_description
1 polymer ?
#
loop_
_entity_poly.entity_id
_entity_poly.type
_entity_poly.pdbx_seq_one_letter_code
_entity_poly.pdbx_strand_id
1 'polypeptide(L)'
;PRLKSIVYFANTLYAAPLYKYIEREQPDILLTSHIFAAQALTHLKHQHSDLPPTIGIMTDYTCAPFWEETELDAYITPHPLLDGEFTKKLMPAEKLHALGIPVAPACTPCGDSAPAKLAQGLDTGRTHLLVIGGSMGAGNLPEVVRSLQGMDALISVVCGNNKALFNQLSQQYAGDENVRILGYVSPMFPLMDSAD
;
A
#
# COMPACT_ATOMS: atom_id res chain seq x y z
N PRO A 1 -25.87 -15.82 9.19
CA PRO A 1 -25.47 -15.11 7.97
C PRO A 1 -25.25 -13.65 8.34
N ARG A 2 -24.06 -13.11 8.03
CA ARG A 2 -23.81 -11.69 8.21
C ARG A 2 -24.60 -10.88 7.21
N LEU A 3 -25.09 -9.73 7.64
CA LEU A 3 -25.74 -8.79 6.74
C LEU A 3 -24.63 -8.23 5.81
N LYS A 4 -24.76 -8.44 4.52
CA LYS A 4 -23.82 -7.88 3.52
C LYS A 4 -24.22 -6.43 3.22
N SER A 5 -23.21 -5.57 3.00
CA SER A 5 -23.42 -4.16 2.67
C SER A 5 -23.95 -3.96 1.25
N ILE A 6 -24.43 -2.75 0.95
CA ILE A 6 -24.77 -2.34 -0.43
C ILE A 6 -23.54 -2.43 -1.33
N VAL A 7 -22.35 -2.15 -0.78
CA VAL A 7 -21.06 -2.25 -1.50
C VAL A 7 -20.80 -3.68 -1.96
N TYR A 8 -21.08 -4.67 -1.09
CA TYR A 8 -20.99 -6.08 -1.48
C TYR A 8 -21.86 -6.40 -2.69
N PHE A 9 -23.14 -6.01 -2.65
CA PHE A 9 -24.06 -6.27 -3.77
C PHE A 9 -23.63 -5.55 -5.06
N ALA A 10 -23.12 -4.31 -4.98
CA ALA A 10 -22.59 -3.62 -6.15
C ALA A 10 -21.40 -4.38 -6.77
N ASN A 11 -20.53 -4.97 -5.95
CA ASN A 11 -19.39 -5.72 -6.44
C ASN A 11 -19.74 -7.09 -7.02
N THR A 12 -20.90 -7.68 -6.67
CA THR A 12 -21.37 -8.91 -7.30
C THR A 12 -21.71 -8.74 -8.79
N LEU A 13 -21.94 -7.50 -9.24
CA LEU A 13 -22.16 -7.22 -10.68
C LEU A 13 -20.94 -7.56 -11.54
N TYR A 14 -19.74 -7.56 -10.97
CA TYR A 14 -18.52 -7.94 -11.65
C TYR A 14 -18.21 -9.45 -11.58
N ALA A 15 -19.00 -10.22 -10.84
CA ALA A 15 -18.74 -11.63 -10.61
C ALA A 15 -18.83 -12.45 -11.91
N ALA A 16 -19.89 -12.25 -12.73
CA ALA A 16 -20.06 -13.04 -13.95
C ALA A 16 -18.95 -12.80 -15.00
N PRO A 17 -18.51 -11.57 -15.32
CA PRO A 17 -17.33 -11.35 -16.15
C PRO A 17 -16.05 -11.95 -15.57
N LEU A 18 -15.86 -11.85 -14.26
CA LEU A 18 -14.70 -12.42 -13.56
C LEU A 18 -14.69 -13.95 -13.68
N TYR A 19 -15.83 -14.59 -13.48
CA TYR A 19 -15.95 -16.06 -13.62
C TYR A 19 -15.58 -16.53 -15.03
N LYS A 20 -16.10 -15.86 -16.07
CA LYS A 20 -15.73 -16.17 -17.46
C LYS A 20 -14.23 -16.03 -17.73
N TYR A 21 -13.59 -15.05 -17.08
CA TYR A 21 -12.14 -14.88 -17.17
C TYR A 21 -11.41 -16.06 -16.49
N ILE A 22 -11.85 -16.46 -15.30
CA ILE A 22 -11.29 -17.60 -14.55
C ILE A 22 -11.45 -18.90 -15.36
N GLU A 23 -12.64 -19.15 -15.93
CA GLU A 23 -12.87 -20.32 -16.78
C GLU A 23 -11.97 -20.35 -18.03
N ARG A 24 -11.66 -19.18 -18.59
CA ARG A 24 -10.78 -19.11 -19.76
C ARG A 24 -9.32 -19.33 -19.42
N GLU A 25 -8.83 -18.69 -18.35
CA GLU A 25 -7.40 -18.71 -17.98
C GLU A 25 -7.03 -19.96 -17.15
N GLN A 26 -8.01 -20.65 -16.55
CA GLN A 26 -7.80 -21.87 -15.74
C GLN A 26 -6.67 -21.74 -14.71
N PRO A 27 -6.66 -20.71 -13.83
CA PRO A 27 -5.62 -20.56 -12.85
C PRO A 27 -5.72 -21.62 -11.75
N ASP A 28 -4.58 -22.04 -11.20
CA ASP A 28 -4.53 -22.97 -10.06
C ASP A 28 -4.91 -22.31 -8.74
N ILE A 29 -4.77 -20.97 -8.63
CA ILE A 29 -5.06 -20.20 -7.43
C ILE A 29 -5.44 -18.75 -7.79
N LEU A 30 -6.32 -18.16 -6.99
CA LEU A 30 -6.77 -16.78 -7.14
C LEU A 30 -6.26 -15.90 -5.99
N LEU A 31 -5.45 -14.91 -6.32
CA LEU A 31 -4.92 -13.94 -5.36
C LEU A 31 -5.55 -12.57 -5.60
N THR A 32 -5.95 -11.88 -4.55
CA THR A 32 -6.42 -10.50 -4.65
C THR A 32 -5.95 -9.63 -3.47
N SER A 33 -5.45 -8.45 -3.78
CA SER A 33 -5.14 -7.41 -2.79
C SER A 33 -6.24 -6.35 -2.68
N HIS A 34 -7.33 -6.50 -3.45
CA HIS A 34 -8.40 -5.49 -3.48
C HIS A 34 -9.72 -6.05 -2.96
N ILE A 35 -10.30 -5.34 -2.00
CA ILE A 35 -11.51 -5.77 -1.29
C ILE A 35 -12.71 -6.02 -2.23
N PHE A 36 -12.89 -5.23 -3.29
CA PHE A 36 -14.02 -5.40 -4.20
C PHE A 36 -13.91 -6.70 -5.01
N ALA A 37 -12.69 -7.06 -5.43
CA ALA A 37 -12.45 -8.35 -6.06
C ALA A 37 -12.66 -9.52 -5.06
N ALA A 38 -12.25 -9.35 -3.80
CA ALA A 38 -12.49 -10.33 -2.75
C ALA A 38 -13.98 -10.56 -2.49
N GLN A 39 -14.81 -9.52 -2.53
CA GLN A 39 -16.28 -9.65 -2.42
C GLN A 39 -16.88 -10.35 -3.63
N ALA A 40 -16.42 -10.06 -4.85
CA ALA A 40 -16.86 -10.77 -6.06
C ALA A 40 -16.47 -12.25 -6.02
N LEU A 41 -15.25 -12.58 -5.60
CA LEU A 41 -14.80 -13.97 -5.41
C LEU A 41 -15.61 -14.68 -4.33
N THR A 42 -15.95 -14.02 -3.22
CA THR A 42 -16.83 -14.55 -2.19
C THR A 42 -18.21 -14.93 -2.77
N HIS A 43 -18.76 -14.05 -3.60
CA HIS A 43 -20.04 -14.32 -4.28
C HIS A 43 -19.94 -15.54 -5.21
N LEU A 44 -18.86 -15.62 -6.00
CA LEU A 44 -18.64 -16.76 -6.90
C LEU A 44 -18.47 -18.08 -6.13
N LYS A 45 -17.80 -18.09 -4.99
CA LYS A 45 -17.65 -19.29 -4.15
C LYS A 45 -18.99 -19.86 -3.67
N HIS A 46 -20.00 -19.02 -3.48
CA HIS A 46 -21.35 -19.48 -3.14
C HIS A 46 -22.11 -20.05 -4.33
N GLN A 47 -21.71 -19.74 -5.56
CA GLN A 47 -22.36 -20.18 -6.79
C GLN A 47 -21.65 -21.35 -7.46
N HIS A 48 -20.32 -21.44 -7.31
CA HIS A 48 -19.46 -22.36 -8.02
C HIS A 48 -18.56 -23.12 -7.05
N SER A 49 -18.79 -24.43 -6.92
CA SER A 49 -18.04 -25.31 -6.00
C SER A 49 -16.65 -25.70 -6.55
N ASP A 50 -16.42 -25.46 -7.83
CA ASP A 50 -15.20 -25.76 -8.59
C ASP A 50 -14.23 -24.57 -8.70
N LEU A 51 -14.52 -23.46 -8.01
CA LEU A 51 -13.65 -22.30 -8.02
C LEU A 51 -12.28 -22.63 -7.41
N PRO A 52 -11.17 -22.24 -8.06
CA PRO A 52 -9.83 -22.40 -7.49
C PRO A 52 -9.69 -21.78 -6.09
N PRO A 53 -8.73 -22.24 -5.26
CA PRO A 53 -8.46 -21.64 -3.96
C PRO A 53 -8.27 -20.12 -4.05
N THR A 54 -8.84 -19.39 -3.10
CA THR A 54 -8.88 -17.93 -3.08
C THR A 54 -8.12 -17.36 -1.89
N ILE A 55 -7.18 -16.44 -2.11
CA ILE A 55 -6.40 -15.79 -1.06
C ILE A 55 -6.55 -14.27 -1.16
N GLY A 56 -6.92 -13.65 -0.03
CA GLY A 56 -6.89 -12.20 0.15
C GLY A 56 -5.55 -11.73 0.71
N ILE A 57 -4.96 -10.71 0.11
CA ILE A 57 -3.73 -10.08 0.61
C ILE A 57 -4.11 -8.71 1.15
N MET A 58 -4.04 -8.54 2.47
CA MET A 58 -4.36 -7.27 3.12
C MET A 58 -3.13 -6.37 3.13
N THR A 59 -3.28 -5.17 2.58
CA THR A 59 -2.16 -4.22 2.40
C THR A 59 -2.24 -3.01 3.32
N ASP A 60 -3.24 -2.97 4.22
CA ASP A 60 -3.38 -1.93 5.23
C ASP A 60 -3.00 -2.46 6.62
N TYR A 61 -2.34 -1.63 7.43
CA TYR A 61 -2.04 -1.94 8.85
C TYR A 61 -3.27 -1.79 9.76
N THR A 62 -4.43 -2.08 9.21
CA THR A 62 -5.72 -2.16 9.90
C THR A 62 -6.64 -3.09 9.12
N CYS A 63 -7.69 -3.60 9.77
CA CYS A 63 -8.75 -4.29 9.05
C CYS A 63 -9.64 -3.25 8.34
N ALA A 64 -9.29 -2.89 7.11
CA ALA A 64 -10.09 -1.98 6.30
C ALA A 64 -11.55 -2.47 6.20
N PRO A 65 -12.53 -1.55 6.07
CA PRO A 65 -13.95 -1.93 5.97
C PRO A 65 -14.23 -2.93 4.86
N PHE A 66 -15.18 -3.80 5.10
CA PHE A 66 -15.71 -4.82 4.17
C PHE A 66 -14.85 -6.10 4.01
N TRP A 67 -13.60 -6.17 4.52
CA TRP A 67 -12.88 -7.45 4.55
C TRP A 67 -13.64 -8.50 5.36
N GLU A 68 -14.33 -8.08 6.43
CA GLU A 68 -15.18 -8.92 7.26
C GLU A 68 -16.39 -9.52 6.51
N GLU A 69 -16.72 -8.97 5.34
CA GLU A 69 -17.81 -9.48 4.49
C GLU A 69 -17.33 -10.56 3.50
N THR A 70 -16.03 -10.84 3.43
CA THR A 70 -15.45 -11.81 2.52
C THR A 70 -15.33 -13.20 3.15
N GLU A 71 -15.33 -14.24 2.31
CA GLU A 71 -15.28 -15.64 2.70
C GLU A 71 -14.28 -16.41 1.81
N LEU A 72 -13.03 -15.90 1.77
CA LEU A 72 -11.94 -16.53 1.03
C LEU A 72 -11.38 -17.74 1.80
N ASP A 73 -10.51 -18.52 1.16
CA ASP A 73 -9.92 -19.71 1.78
C ASP A 73 -8.83 -19.34 2.77
N ALA A 74 -8.06 -18.28 2.47
CA ALA A 74 -7.03 -17.74 3.36
C ALA A 74 -6.89 -16.23 3.21
N TYR A 75 -6.24 -15.60 4.20
CA TYR A 75 -5.91 -14.18 4.21
C TYR A 75 -4.47 -13.99 4.66
N ILE A 76 -3.69 -13.27 3.88
CA ILE A 76 -2.37 -12.82 4.27
C ILE A 76 -2.53 -11.47 4.97
N THR A 77 -2.09 -11.38 6.23
CA THR A 77 -2.15 -10.17 7.04
C THR A 77 -0.76 -9.51 7.15
N PRO A 78 -0.69 -8.18 7.33
CA PRO A 78 0.57 -7.45 7.36
C PRO A 78 1.47 -7.81 8.56
N HIS A 79 0.89 -8.12 9.72
CA HIS A 79 1.66 -8.35 10.95
C HIS A 79 0.83 -9.11 12.00
N PRO A 80 1.43 -10.03 12.80
CA PRO A 80 0.72 -10.81 13.82
C PRO A 80 0.00 -9.98 14.87
N LEU A 81 0.50 -8.79 15.21
CA LEU A 81 -0.14 -7.88 16.17
C LEU A 81 -1.52 -7.39 15.71
N LEU A 82 -1.84 -7.51 14.42
CA LEU A 82 -3.12 -7.11 13.85
C LEU A 82 -4.17 -8.22 13.90
N ASP A 83 -3.79 -9.48 14.11
CA ASP A 83 -4.73 -10.62 14.07
C ASP A 83 -5.89 -10.44 15.05
N GLY A 84 -5.63 -9.82 16.22
CA GLY A 84 -6.66 -9.48 17.19
C GLY A 84 -7.68 -8.44 16.68
N GLU A 85 -7.31 -7.56 15.77
CA GLU A 85 -8.22 -6.62 15.15
C GLU A 85 -9.12 -7.32 14.11
N PHE A 86 -8.54 -8.20 13.30
CA PHE A 86 -9.27 -8.98 12.31
C PHE A 86 -10.28 -9.93 12.96
N THR A 87 -9.88 -10.63 14.02
CA THR A 87 -10.76 -11.54 14.76
C THR A 87 -11.88 -10.82 15.49
N LYS A 88 -11.67 -9.60 16.01
CA LYS A 88 -12.75 -8.75 16.55
C LYS A 88 -13.81 -8.40 15.51
N LYS A 89 -13.43 -8.31 14.26
CA LYS A 89 -14.35 -8.18 13.11
C LYS A 89 -14.88 -9.53 12.63
N LEU A 90 -14.72 -10.58 13.44
CA LEU A 90 -15.23 -11.92 13.21
C LEU A 90 -14.60 -12.63 11.99
N MET A 91 -13.42 -12.25 11.56
CA MET A 91 -12.67 -13.03 10.58
C MET A 91 -12.12 -14.30 11.25
N PRO A 92 -12.20 -15.47 10.59
CA PRO A 92 -11.75 -16.74 11.17
C PRO A 92 -10.24 -16.73 11.41
N ALA A 93 -9.80 -16.92 12.65
CA ALA A 93 -8.39 -16.86 13.03
C ALA A 93 -7.54 -17.91 12.27
N GLU A 94 -8.11 -19.09 12.01
CA GLU A 94 -7.46 -20.18 11.29
C GLU A 94 -7.18 -19.88 9.81
N LYS A 95 -7.80 -18.84 9.28
CA LYS A 95 -7.59 -18.37 7.89
C LYS A 95 -6.63 -17.17 7.80
N LEU A 96 -6.19 -16.60 8.94
CA LEU A 96 -5.29 -15.47 8.98
C LEU A 96 -3.84 -15.95 9.02
N HIS A 97 -3.01 -15.47 8.11
CA HIS A 97 -1.59 -15.81 8.00
C HIS A 97 -0.76 -14.53 7.95
N ALA A 98 -0.07 -14.21 9.04
CA ALA A 98 0.74 -13.00 9.17
C ALA A 98 2.10 -13.15 8.45
N LEU A 99 2.08 -13.04 7.13
CA LEU A 99 3.25 -13.18 6.26
C LEU A 99 3.86 -11.84 5.82
N GLY A 100 3.23 -10.72 6.18
CA GLY A 100 3.66 -9.39 5.74
C GLY A 100 3.02 -8.94 4.43
N ILE A 101 3.21 -7.66 4.10
CA ILE A 101 2.80 -7.10 2.81
C ILE A 101 3.84 -7.50 1.77
N PRO A 102 3.46 -8.19 0.67
CA PRO A 102 4.43 -8.56 -0.36
C PRO A 102 4.95 -7.32 -1.09
N VAL A 103 6.26 -7.24 -1.23
CA VAL A 103 6.97 -6.19 -1.96
C VAL A 103 7.80 -6.81 -3.08
N ALA A 104 8.11 -6.02 -4.12
CA ALA A 104 8.98 -6.48 -5.19
C ALA A 104 10.38 -6.80 -4.64
N PRO A 105 11.07 -7.85 -5.15
CA PRO A 105 12.42 -8.20 -4.71
C PRO A 105 13.43 -7.03 -4.80
N ALA A 106 13.23 -6.14 -5.78
CA ALA A 106 14.04 -4.92 -5.93
C ALA A 106 13.85 -3.91 -4.77
N CYS A 107 12.83 -4.10 -3.92
CA CYS A 107 12.55 -3.25 -2.75
C CYS A 107 13.10 -3.85 -1.45
N THR A 108 14.16 -4.65 -1.51
CA THR A 108 14.83 -5.17 -0.32
C THR A 108 15.83 -4.13 0.19
N PRO A 109 15.67 -3.63 1.43
CA PRO A 109 16.59 -2.63 1.99
C PRO A 109 18.03 -3.15 2.07
N CYS A 110 19.00 -2.30 1.73
CA CYS A 110 20.42 -2.66 1.82
C CYS A 110 20.94 -2.71 3.26
N GLY A 111 20.19 -2.14 4.22
CA GLY A 111 20.58 -2.03 5.62
C GLY A 111 21.64 -0.95 5.90
N ASP A 112 22.21 -0.32 4.88
CA ASP A 112 23.10 0.83 4.94
C ASP A 112 22.62 1.87 3.91
N SER A 113 22.19 3.05 4.38
CA SER A 113 21.67 4.12 3.52
C SER A 113 22.78 4.88 2.77
N ALA A 114 24.05 4.77 3.17
CA ALA A 114 25.14 5.58 2.62
C ALA A 114 25.37 5.38 1.11
N PRO A 115 25.39 4.14 0.55
CA PRO A 115 25.52 3.95 -0.90
C PRO A 115 24.33 4.55 -1.66
N ALA A 116 23.12 4.42 -1.13
CA ALA A 116 21.91 4.96 -1.74
C ALA A 116 21.89 6.50 -1.66
N LYS A 117 22.32 7.12 -0.55
CA LYS A 117 22.50 8.57 -0.43
C LYS A 117 23.48 9.08 -1.50
N LEU A 118 24.62 8.44 -1.64
CA LEU A 118 25.62 8.81 -2.64
C LEU A 118 25.04 8.77 -4.06
N ALA A 119 24.29 7.71 -4.39
CA ALA A 119 23.63 7.57 -5.68
C ALA A 119 22.55 8.64 -5.94
N GLN A 120 21.96 9.21 -4.87
CA GLN A 120 20.99 10.31 -4.94
C GLN A 120 21.68 11.70 -4.89
N GLY A 121 23.02 11.77 -4.80
CA GLY A 121 23.75 13.02 -4.65
C GLY A 121 23.56 13.69 -3.28
N LEU A 122 23.29 12.90 -2.25
CA LEU A 122 23.10 13.36 -0.87
C LEU A 122 24.37 13.16 -0.05
N ASP A 123 24.57 14.00 0.96
CA ASP A 123 25.66 13.85 1.91
C ASP A 123 25.42 12.60 2.78
N THR A 124 26.36 11.65 2.73
CA THR A 124 26.29 10.38 3.46
C THR A 124 26.46 10.53 4.97
N GLY A 125 27.04 11.61 5.44
CA GLY A 125 27.26 11.91 6.86
C GLY A 125 26.05 12.57 7.55
N ARG A 126 25.00 12.93 6.79
CA ARG A 126 23.83 13.62 7.31
C ARG A 126 22.60 12.72 7.31
N THR A 127 21.72 12.90 8.29
CA THR A 127 20.41 12.23 8.31
C THR A 127 19.58 12.66 7.11
N HIS A 128 18.99 11.71 6.40
CA HIS A 128 18.06 11.95 5.30
C HIS A 128 16.63 11.56 5.69
N LEU A 129 15.74 12.55 5.69
CA LEU A 129 14.32 12.38 5.93
C LEU A 129 13.56 12.41 4.60
N LEU A 130 12.77 11.39 4.34
CA LEU A 130 11.94 11.29 3.14
C LEU A 130 10.47 11.46 3.47
N VAL A 131 9.84 12.50 2.93
CA VAL A 131 8.41 12.80 3.09
C VAL A 131 7.69 12.49 1.78
N ILE A 132 6.72 11.58 1.80
CA ILE A 132 6.01 11.12 0.60
C ILE A 132 4.51 11.37 0.75
N GLY A 133 3.89 12.11 -0.18
CA GLY A 133 2.45 12.35 -0.26
C GLY A 133 1.68 11.34 -1.12
N GLY A 134 2.29 10.21 -1.46
CA GLY A 134 1.74 9.25 -2.41
C GLY A 134 1.68 9.80 -3.85
N SER A 135 1.07 9.04 -4.77
CA SER A 135 1.03 9.41 -6.19
C SER A 135 0.26 10.69 -6.48
N MET A 136 -0.69 11.06 -5.64
CA MET A 136 -1.52 12.25 -5.75
C MET A 136 -1.03 13.43 -4.90
N GLY A 137 0.07 13.28 -4.16
CA GLY A 137 0.56 14.28 -3.22
C GLY A 137 -0.47 14.60 -2.13
N ALA A 138 -1.13 13.56 -1.60
CA ALA A 138 -2.12 13.71 -0.56
C ALA A 138 -1.48 13.95 0.82
N GLY A 139 -2.27 14.46 1.76
CA GLY A 139 -1.81 14.79 3.11
C GLY A 139 -1.37 16.24 3.25
N ASN A 140 -1.06 16.64 4.49
CA ASN A 140 -0.64 18.01 4.81
C ASN A 140 0.89 18.16 4.73
N LEU A 141 1.48 17.88 3.54
CA LEU A 141 2.92 17.95 3.33
C LEU A 141 3.53 19.31 3.73
N PRO A 142 2.92 20.47 3.42
CA PRO A 142 3.48 21.77 3.81
C PRO A 142 3.69 21.90 5.31
N GLU A 143 2.77 21.39 6.13
CA GLU A 143 2.87 21.44 7.58
C GLU A 143 3.90 20.44 8.10
N VAL A 144 3.94 19.24 7.54
CA VAL A 144 4.95 18.23 7.88
C VAL A 144 6.36 18.79 7.61
N VAL A 145 6.61 19.32 6.41
CA VAL A 145 7.93 19.90 6.06
C VAL A 145 8.28 21.07 6.99
N ARG A 146 7.29 21.93 7.31
CA ARG A 146 7.51 23.04 8.25
C ARG A 146 7.89 22.55 9.64
N SER A 147 7.30 21.46 10.13
CA SER A 147 7.62 20.91 11.45
C SER A 147 9.02 20.28 11.51
N LEU A 148 9.59 19.93 10.37
CA LEU A 148 10.95 19.39 10.26
C LEU A 148 12.03 20.48 10.08
N GLN A 149 11.63 21.73 9.87
CA GLN A 149 12.59 22.85 9.75
C GLN A 149 13.42 23.03 11.02
N GLY A 150 14.72 23.31 10.83
CA GLY A 150 15.66 23.48 11.95
C GLY A 150 16.25 22.15 12.48
N MET A 151 15.84 21.01 11.95
CA MET A 151 16.54 19.74 12.19
C MET A 151 17.84 19.72 11.36
N ASP A 152 18.88 19.10 11.95
CA ASP A 152 20.13 18.85 11.21
C ASP A 152 19.93 17.59 10.32
N ALA A 153 19.18 17.79 9.23
CA ALA A 153 18.83 16.73 8.31
C ALA A 153 18.65 17.26 6.88
N LEU A 154 18.84 16.39 5.90
CA LEU A 154 18.41 16.60 4.52
C LEU A 154 16.98 16.12 4.38
N ILE A 155 16.10 16.90 3.78
CA ILE A 155 14.69 16.59 3.65
C ILE A 155 14.31 16.49 2.17
N SER A 156 13.97 15.30 1.70
CA SER A 156 13.39 15.11 0.37
C SER A 156 11.87 15.01 0.47
N VAL A 157 11.15 15.82 -0.31
CA VAL A 157 9.70 15.88 -0.30
C VAL A 157 9.17 15.46 -1.67
N VAL A 158 8.41 14.36 -1.73
CA VAL A 158 7.83 13.84 -2.98
C VAL A 158 6.37 14.24 -3.08
N CYS A 159 6.07 15.13 -4.03
CA CYS A 159 4.73 15.66 -4.29
C CYS A 159 3.89 14.79 -5.25
N GLY A 160 4.48 13.74 -5.83
CA GLY A 160 3.81 12.89 -6.81
C GLY A 160 3.35 13.68 -8.04
N ASN A 161 2.11 13.44 -8.47
CA ASN A 161 1.49 14.14 -9.61
C ASN A 161 0.89 15.51 -9.28
N ASN A 162 0.97 15.96 -8.02
CA ASN A 162 0.41 17.23 -7.58
C ASN A 162 1.33 18.40 -7.97
N LYS A 163 1.19 18.89 -9.21
CA LYS A 163 1.99 20.00 -9.75
C LYS A 163 1.80 21.32 -8.97
N ALA A 164 0.60 21.57 -8.44
CA ALA A 164 0.33 22.79 -7.67
C ALA A 164 1.13 22.78 -6.37
N LEU A 165 1.12 21.66 -5.64
CA LEU A 165 1.90 21.46 -4.42
C LEU A 165 3.41 21.53 -4.69
N PHE A 166 3.88 20.89 -5.76
CA PHE A 166 5.27 20.93 -6.18
C PHE A 166 5.74 22.39 -6.38
N ASN A 167 4.99 23.18 -7.15
CA ASN A 167 5.32 24.58 -7.42
C ASN A 167 5.30 25.43 -6.14
N GLN A 168 4.29 25.24 -5.28
CA GLN A 168 4.17 25.94 -4.01
C GLN A 168 5.39 25.67 -3.11
N LEU A 169 5.74 24.40 -2.88
CA LEU A 169 6.84 24.03 -2.01
C LEU A 169 8.19 24.41 -2.63
N SER A 170 8.36 24.26 -3.94
CA SER A 170 9.59 24.68 -4.63
C SER A 170 9.84 26.18 -4.50
N GLN A 171 8.79 27.00 -4.55
CA GLN A 171 8.91 28.44 -4.31
C GLN A 171 9.18 28.76 -2.84
N GLN A 172 8.50 28.07 -1.92
CA GLN A 172 8.63 28.32 -0.48
C GLN A 172 10.02 27.97 0.05
N TYR A 173 10.64 26.90 -0.47
CA TYR A 173 11.96 26.41 -0.07
C TYR A 173 13.06 26.72 -1.09
N ALA A 174 12.83 27.70 -1.98
CA ALA A 174 13.84 28.15 -2.93
C ALA A 174 15.08 28.68 -2.20
N GLY A 175 16.23 28.02 -2.43
CA GLY A 175 17.50 28.38 -1.78
C GLY A 175 17.76 27.73 -0.42
N ASP A 176 16.84 26.88 0.08
CA ASP A 176 17.13 26.04 1.25
C ASP A 176 17.85 24.77 0.80
N GLU A 177 19.16 24.70 1.08
CA GLU A 177 20.03 23.58 0.68
C GLU A 177 19.68 22.26 1.41
N ASN A 178 18.91 22.33 2.48
CA ASN A 178 18.48 21.16 3.25
C ASN A 178 17.17 20.54 2.74
N VAL A 179 16.40 21.25 1.91
CA VAL A 179 15.10 20.82 1.45
C VAL A 179 15.08 20.63 -0.06
N ARG A 180 14.84 19.40 -0.50
CA ARG A 180 14.73 19.02 -1.91
C ARG A 180 13.27 18.69 -2.24
N ILE A 181 12.64 19.46 -3.12
CA ILE A 181 11.26 19.21 -3.56
C ILE A 181 11.30 18.41 -4.87
N LEU A 182 10.57 17.30 -4.87
CA LEU A 182 10.50 16.36 -5.98
C LEU A 182 9.04 16.22 -6.45
N GLY A 183 8.84 16.09 -7.76
CA GLY A 183 7.57 15.73 -8.36
C GLY A 183 7.30 14.24 -8.26
N TYR A 184 6.84 13.63 -9.37
CA TYR A 184 6.69 12.18 -9.47
C TYR A 184 8.05 11.50 -9.62
N VAL A 185 8.34 10.53 -8.75
CA VAL A 185 9.59 9.76 -8.75
C VAL A 185 9.30 8.31 -9.13
N SER A 186 10.05 7.78 -10.09
CA SER A 186 9.99 6.36 -10.49
C SER A 186 11.36 5.92 -11.04
N PRO A 187 11.96 4.85 -10.54
CA PRO A 187 11.51 4.05 -9.39
C PRO A 187 11.68 4.80 -8.05
N MET A 188 10.77 4.55 -7.11
CA MET A 188 10.78 5.20 -5.78
C MET A 188 11.80 4.59 -4.82
N PHE A 189 12.01 3.26 -4.93
CA PHE A 189 12.77 2.52 -3.93
C PHE A 189 14.20 3.04 -3.70
N PRO A 190 15.00 3.40 -4.74
CA PRO A 190 16.34 3.96 -4.50
C PRO A 190 16.35 5.25 -3.66
N LEU A 191 15.28 6.04 -3.73
CA LEU A 191 15.12 7.21 -2.87
C LEU A 191 14.68 6.80 -1.45
N MET A 192 13.81 5.79 -1.33
CA MET A 192 13.43 5.24 -0.02
C MET A 192 14.61 4.60 0.70
N ASP A 193 15.46 3.87 -0.02
CA ASP A 193 16.66 3.22 0.52
C ASP A 193 17.74 4.22 0.99
N SER A 194 17.68 5.46 0.51
CA SER A 194 18.57 6.55 0.95
C SER A 194 18.10 7.26 2.24
N ALA A 195 16.89 6.98 2.72
CA ALA A 195 16.37 7.55 3.96
C ALA A 195 16.81 6.72 5.18
N ASP A 196 16.99 7.42 6.32
CA ASP A 196 17.40 6.79 7.60
C ASP A 196 16.26 6.39 8.51
#